data_35b8b4f365edd92f059c34ab4a140fd2
#
_entry.id   35b8b4f365edd92f059c34ab4a140fd2
#
_cell.length_a   1.000
_cell.length_b   1.000
_cell.length_c   1.000
_cell.angle_alpha   90.00
_cell.angle_beta   90.00
_cell.angle_gamma   90.00
#
_symmetry.space_group_name_H-M   'P 1'
#
loop_
_entity.id
_entity.type
_entity.pdbx_description
1 polymer ?
#
loop_
_entity_poly.entity_id
_entity_poly.type
_entity_poly.pdbx_seq_one_letter_code
_entity_poly.pdbx_strand_id
1 'polypeptide(L)'
;MTTNYIFVTGGVVSSLGKGIAAASLAAILEARGLKVTMMKLDPYINVDPGTMSPTQHGEVFVTEDGAETDLDLGHYERFIRTKMTKRNNFTAGRVYADVLRKERRGDYLGATIQVIPHITNAIKDRVIAGSEGHDVAIVEVGGTVGDIESLPFMEAIRQLAVELGRERAMFMHLTLVPYLAAAGEVKTKPTQHSVKELLSIGIQPDILVCRSDRMIPANERKKIALFCNVSEKAVISMKDVDSIYKIPQLIKSQGLDDLVCTRFGISAPEADLSEWEQVIYEEANPTGEVTIGMVGKYIELPDAYKSVNEALKHAGLKNRVSVKIKYVDSQDVETKGEEALAGLDAILVPGGFGDRGIEGKILAAKYARENKVPYLGICLGMQVALIEYARNVAGMEGAHSTEFNKETKFPVVGLITEWVDGEGKVEERTETSDLGGTMRLGSQLCHLEKGTKAFELYGNAKIHERHRHRYEVNNVLRPQIEKAGLKVSGLSADKKLVEVIENPAHPWFVAAQFHPEFTSTPRDGHPLFTGFVKAADEYQRGTEEK
;
A
#
# COMPACT_ATOMS: atom_id res chain seq x y z
N MET A 1 24.47 -10.74 -14.22
CA MET A 1 24.94 -9.64 -13.36
C MET A 1 24.74 -10.07 -11.92
N THR A 2 25.64 -9.70 -11.04
CA THR A 2 25.57 -10.07 -9.62
C THR A 2 24.89 -8.93 -8.85
N THR A 3 23.84 -9.21 -8.11
CA THR A 3 23.08 -8.22 -7.33
C THR A 3 23.92 -7.67 -6.17
N ASN A 4 23.85 -6.38 -5.92
CA ASN A 4 24.39 -5.70 -4.73
C ASN A 4 23.29 -5.47 -3.70
N TYR A 5 23.62 -5.52 -2.41
CA TYR A 5 22.66 -5.51 -1.32
C TYR A 5 22.86 -4.31 -0.38
N ILE A 6 21.79 -3.59 -0.11
CA ILE A 6 21.73 -2.55 0.91
C ILE A 6 20.78 -3.02 2.00
N PHE A 7 21.32 -3.37 3.16
CA PHE A 7 20.53 -3.75 4.32
C PHE A 7 20.17 -2.51 5.12
N VAL A 8 18.87 -2.26 5.27
CA VAL A 8 18.34 -1.09 5.97
C VAL A 8 17.84 -1.52 7.34
N THR A 9 18.42 -0.93 8.38
CA THR A 9 18.07 -1.16 9.78
C THR A 9 17.69 0.17 10.44
N GLY A 10 17.02 0.12 11.57
CA GLY A 10 16.68 1.33 12.31
C GLY A 10 16.75 1.14 13.81
N GLY A 11 16.96 2.21 14.51
CA GLY A 11 17.03 2.23 15.95
C GLY A 11 16.38 3.45 16.58
N VAL A 12 16.41 3.53 17.91
CA VAL A 12 15.85 4.58 18.74
C VAL A 12 14.32 4.47 18.92
N VAL A 13 13.53 4.55 17.83
CA VAL A 13 12.07 4.50 17.88
C VAL A 13 11.49 3.78 16.66
N SER A 14 10.26 3.25 16.81
CA SER A 14 9.46 2.78 15.68
C SER A 14 8.98 3.95 14.82
N SER A 15 8.46 3.67 13.63
CA SER A 15 7.94 4.69 12.68
C SER A 15 8.95 5.78 12.32
N LEU A 16 10.25 5.44 12.36
CA LEU A 16 11.35 6.37 12.05
C LEU A 16 11.39 6.77 10.56
N GLY A 17 10.66 6.06 9.70
CA GLY A 17 10.62 6.32 8.26
C GLY A 17 11.63 5.49 7.45
N LYS A 18 12.01 4.30 7.93
CA LYS A 18 12.89 3.36 7.20
C LYS A 18 12.41 3.10 5.78
N GLY A 19 11.14 2.72 5.63
CA GLY A 19 10.55 2.41 4.32
C GLY A 19 10.65 3.58 3.34
N ILE A 20 10.35 4.78 3.80
CA ILE A 20 10.41 6.00 2.96
C ILE A 20 11.86 6.35 2.58
N ALA A 21 12.80 6.26 3.53
CA ALA A 21 14.21 6.52 3.24
C ALA A 21 14.78 5.49 2.25
N ALA A 22 14.46 4.21 2.46
CA ALA A 22 14.84 3.11 1.58
C ALA A 22 14.24 3.27 0.17
N ALA A 23 12.94 3.56 0.10
CA ALA A 23 12.23 3.78 -1.17
C ALA A 23 12.73 5.03 -1.91
N SER A 24 13.09 6.09 -1.18
CA SER A 24 13.70 7.29 -1.75
C SER A 24 15.06 7.01 -2.37
N LEU A 25 15.91 6.23 -1.69
CA LEU A 25 17.19 5.79 -2.26
C LEU A 25 16.95 4.89 -3.49
N ALA A 26 16.00 3.96 -3.41
CA ALA A 26 15.62 3.10 -4.53
C ALA A 26 15.19 3.92 -5.76
N ALA A 27 14.37 4.95 -5.55
CA ALA A 27 13.92 5.85 -6.62
C ALA A 27 15.08 6.61 -7.29
N ILE A 28 16.07 7.06 -6.51
CA ILE A 28 17.24 7.73 -7.06
C ILE A 28 18.11 6.77 -7.86
N LEU A 29 18.32 5.54 -7.36
CA LEU A 29 19.09 4.52 -8.07
C LEU A 29 18.38 4.07 -9.35
N GLU A 30 17.04 3.95 -9.33
CA GLU A 30 16.23 3.70 -10.53
C GLU A 30 16.36 4.84 -11.54
N ALA A 31 16.34 6.10 -11.06
CA ALA A 31 16.56 7.29 -11.90
C ALA A 31 17.99 7.37 -12.51
N ARG A 32 18.95 6.62 -11.97
CA ARG A 32 20.28 6.40 -12.57
C ARG A 32 20.29 5.25 -13.60
N GLY A 33 19.13 4.66 -13.91
CA GLY A 33 18.99 3.57 -14.88
C GLY A 33 19.28 2.18 -14.32
N LEU A 34 19.39 2.01 -13.00
CA LEU A 34 19.62 0.72 -12.36
C LEU A 34 18.29 -0.04 -12.16
N LYS A 35 18.34 -1.37 -12.28
CA LYS A 35 17.23 -2.25 -11.90
C LYS A 35 17.26 -2.47 -10.40
N VAL A 36 16.30 -1.87 -9.71
CA VAL A 36 16.21 -1.90 -8.24
C VAL A 36 15.02 -2.72 -7.80
N THR A 37 15.19 -3.52 -6.76
CA THR A 37 14.09 -4.16 -6.02
C THR A 37 14.19 -3.83 -4.54
N MET A 38 13.07 -3.98 -3.84
CA MET A 38 12.98 -3.75 -2.40
C MET A 38 12.38 -4.97 -1.72
N MET A 39 12.78 -5.22 -0.48
CA MET A 39 12.23 -6.28 0.35
C MET A 39 11.96 -5.78 1.76
N LYS A 40 10.87 -6.30 2.36
CA LYS A 40 10.50 -6.07 3.75
C LYS A 40 10.60 -7.35 4.55
N LEU A 41 11.35 -7.35 5.63
CA LEU A 41 11.48 -8.44 6.59
C LEU A 41 10.74 -8.04 7.87
N ASP A 42 9.58 -8.67 8.13
CA ASP A 42 8.74 -8.34 9.28
C ASP A 42 8.96 -9.29 10.44
N PRO A 43 9.36 -8.80 11.63
CA PRO A 43 9.79 -9.65 12.73
C PRO A 43 8.64 -10.33 13.49
N TYR A 44 7.39 -9.99 13.23
CA TYR A 44 6.26 -10.59 13.93
C TYR A 44 6.00 -12.06 13.53
N ILE A 45 5.28 -12.78 14.39
CA ILE A 45 5.04 -14.25 14.28
C ILE A 45 3.80 -14.58 13.43
N ASN A 46 2.97 -13.61 13.03
CA ASN A 46 1.91 -13.86 12.07
C ASN A 46 2.50 -14.37 10.75
N VAL A 47 1.85 -15.35 10.13
CA VAL A 47 2.32 -15.92 8.85
C VAL A 47 2.28 -14.89 7.74
N ASP A 48 1.23 -14.06 7.74
CA ASP A 48 1.06 -12.88 6.89
C ASP A 48 0.14 -11.86 7.60
N PRO A 49 0.01 -10.63 7.12
CA PRO A 49 -0.85 -9.61 7.72
C PRO A 49 -2.34 -9.73 7.36
N GLY A 50 -2.75 -10.70 6.52
CA GLY A 50 -4.12 -10.79 6.00
C GLY A 50 -5.20 -10.91 7.07
N THR A 51 -4.87 -11.49 8.24
CA THR A 51 -5.78 -11.64 9.39
C THR A 51 -5.56 -10.59 10.49
N MET A 52 -4.60 -9.68 10.30
CA MET A 52 -4.29 -8.66 11.30
C MET A 52 -5.32 -7.53 11.26
N SER A 53 -5.60 -6.96 12.43
CA SER A 53 -6.50 -5.81 12.51
C SER A 53 -5.86 -4.56 11.90
N PRO A 54 -6.55 -3.87 10.97
CA PRO A 54 -6.07 -2.60 10.43
C PRO A 54 -5.79 -1.54 11.49
N THR A 55 -6.40 -1.66 12.68
CA THR A 55 -6.18 -0.75 13.80
C THR A 55 -4.81 -0.90 14.47
N GLN A 56 -4.15 -2.05 14.28
CA GLN A 56 -2.83 -2.33 14.85
C GLN A 56 -1.70 -2.18 13.83
N HIS A 57 -1.94 -2.54 12.57
CA HIS A 57 -0.90 -2.64 11.53
C HIS A 57 -1.14 -1.75 10.29
N GLY A 58 -2.24 -1.00 10.27
CA GLY A 58 -2.63 -0.26 9.08
C GLY A 58 -3.27 -1.14 8.02
N GLU A 59 -3.28 -0.68 6.76
CA GLU A 59 -3.87 -1.45 5.66
C GLU A 59 -3.05 -2.70 5.33
N VAL A 60 -3.74 -3.70 4.81
CA VAL A 60 -3.12 -4.85 4.14
C VAL A 60 -2.95 -4.51 2.67
N PHE A 61 -1.69 -4.39 2.23
CA PHE A 61 -1.37 -4.15 0.82
C PHE A 61 -1.33 -5.47 0.05
N VAL A 62 -1.88 -5.49 -1.16
CA VAL A 62 -1.89 -6.69 -2.00
C VAL A 62 -0.95 -6.51 -3.18
N THR A 63 -0.02 -7.46 -3.33
CA THR A 63 0.95 -7.47 -4.44
C THR A 63 0.32 -7.91 -5.77
N GLU A 64 1.08 -7.77 -6.86
CA GLU A 64 0.68 -8.20 -8.20
C GLU A 64 0.26 -9.68 -8.25
N ASP A 65 1.00 -10.56 -7.58
CA ASP A 65 0.78 -12.01 -7.52
C ASP A 65 -0.09 -12.45 -6.32
N GLY A 66 -0.78 -11.51 -5.66
CA GLY A 66 -1.81 -11.80 -4.66
C GLY A 66 -1.29 -12.08 -3.25
N ALA A 67 -0.08 -11.69 -2.90
CA ALA A 67 0.36 -11.73 -1.51
C ALA A 67 -0.27 -10.60 -0.70
N GLU A 68 -0.80 -10.93 0.48
CA GLU A 68 -1.19 -9.97 1.51
C GLU A 68 0.06 -9.56 2.31
N THR A 69 0.37 -8.28 2.34
CA THR A 69 1.64 -7.77 2.84
C THR A 69 1.47 -6.53 3.71
N ASP A 70 2.56 -6.13 4.37
CA ASP A 70 2.63 -4.88 5.10
C ASP A 70 2.45 -3.66 4.16
N LEU A 71 1.91 -2.57 4.71
CA LEU A 71 1.65 -1.31 3.97
C LEU A 71 2.93 -0.68 3.37
N ASP A 72 4.11 -1.02 3.87
CA ASP A 72 5.38 -0.52 3.36
C ASP A 72 5.61 -0.90 1.89
N LEU A 73 5.09 -2.06 1.44
CA LEU A 73 5.19 -2.43 0.02
C LEU A 73 4.43 -1.45 -0.89
N GLY A 74 3.36 -0.86 -0.40
CA GLY A 74 2.68 0.23 -1.08
C GLY A 74 3.57 1.47 -1.22
N HIS A 75 4.33 1.81 -0.18
CA HIS A 75 5.33 2.89 -0.28
C HIS A 75 6.38 2.55 -1.34
N TYR A 76 6.89 1.32 -1.38
CA TYR A 76 7.87 0.92 -2.38
C TYR A 76 7.36 1.13 -3.80
N GLU A 77 6.18 0.60 -4.13
CA GLU A 77 5.59 0.74 -5.47
C GLU A 77 5.22 2.18 -5.86
N ARG A 78 5.01 3.08 -4.88
CA ARG A 78 4.81 4.51 -5.14
C ARG A 78 6.11 5.22 -5.52
N PHE A 79 7.25 4.72 -5.05
CA PHE A 79 8.56 5.33 -5.29
C PHE A 79 9.30 4.73 -6.49
N ILE A 80 9.20 3.41 -6.72
CA ILE A 80 9.88 2.73 -7.84
C ILE A 80 8.85 2.11 -8.80
N ARG A 81 9.30 1.85 -10.04
CA ARG A 81 8.43 1.24 -11.05
C ARG A 81 8.40 -0.29 -10.98
N THR A 82 9.32 -0.89 -10.25
CA THR A 82 9.33 -2.34 -10.00
C THR A 82 8.10 -2.73 -9.20
N LYS A 83 7.32 -3.69 -9.71
CA LYS A 83 6.17 -4.25 -9.00
C LYS A 83 6.61 -5.23 -7.93
N MET A 84 5.96 -5.16 -6.77
CA MET A 84 6.22 -6.05 -5.64
C MET A 84 5.46 -7.37 -5.82
N THR A 85 6.06 -8.43 -5.33
CA THR A 85 5.54 -9.80 -5.37
C THR A 85 5.67 -10.44 -3.99
N LYS A 86 5.15 -11.66 -3.83
CA LYS A 86 5.31 -12.47 -2.60
C LYS A 86 6.78 -12.72 -2.21
N ARG A 87 7.73 -12.47 -3.13
CA ARG A 87 9.17 -12.56 -2.83
C ARG A 87 9.72 -11.32 -2.12
N ASN A 88 8.97 -10.23 -2.14
CA ASN A 88 9.40 -8.94 -1.62
C ASN A 88 8.99 -8.68 -0.15
N ASN A 89 8.16 -9.57 0.42
CA ASN A 89 7.81 -9.49 1.84
C ASN A 89 7.70 -10.89 2.45
N PHE A 90 8.25 -11.08 3.62
CA PHE A 90 8.03 -12.26 4.45
C PHE A 90 8.22 -11.95 5.94
N THR A 91 7.46 -12.69 6.75
CA THR A 91 7.45 -12.53 8.21
C THR A 91 8.33 -13.58 8.88
N ALA A 92 8.72 -13.33 10.12
CA ALA A 92 9.37 -14.35 10.96
C ALA A 92 8.46 -15.59 11.05
N GLY A 93 7.16 -15.41 11.32
CA GLY A 93 6.21 -16.51 11.42
C GLY A 93 6.18 -17.40 10.20
N ARG A 94 6.19 -16.83 8.98
CA ARG A 94 6.25 -17.62 7.74
C ARG A 94 7.54 -18.41 7.60
N VAL A 95 8.68 -17.81 7.96
CA VAL A 95 9.97 -18.53 7.92
C VAL A 95 9.96 -19.70 8.88
N TYR A 96 9.53 -19.48 10.13
CA TYR A 96 9.45 -20.56 11.12
C TYR A 96 8.46 -21.66 10.70
N ALA A 97 7.28 -21.31 10.23
CA ALA A 97 6.28 -22.27 9.75
C ALA A 97 6.84 -23.17 8.63
N ASP A 98 7.57 -22.59 7.68
CA ASP A 98 8.16 -23.36 6.58
C ASP A 98 9.29 -24.30 7.06
N VAL A 99 10.14 -23.84 7.97
CA VAL A 99 11.22 -24.65 8.54
C VAL A 99 10.63 -25.79 9.39
N LEU A 100 9.64 -25.52 10.22
CA LEU A 100 8.95 -26.55 11.02
C LEU A 100 8.23 -27.57 10.13
N ARG A 101 7.59 -27.12 9.05
CA ARG A 101 6.97 -28.03 8.08
C ARG A 101 7.98 -28.96 7.41
N LYS A 102 9.16 -28.45 7.04
CA LYS A 102 10.26 -29.25 6.49
C LYS A 102 10.79 -30.25 7.53
N GLU A 103 10.93 -29.84 8.78
CA GLU A 103 11.32 -30.72 9.89
C GLU A 103 10.34 -31.89 10.03
N ARG A 104 9.03 -31.59 10.12
CA ARG A 104 7.98 -32.62 10.24
C ARG A 104 7.91 -33.59 9.06
N ARG A 105 8.30 -33.16 7.87
CA ARG A 105 8.40 -34.05 6.68
C ARG A 105 9.68 -34.88 6.66
N GLY A 106 10.66 -34.62 7.56
CA GLY A 106 11.93 -35.31 7.61
C GLY A 106 12.99 -34.78 6.63
N ASP A 107 12.79 -33.59 6.05
CA ASP A 107 13.70 -33.02 5.06
C ASP A 107 15.13 -32.78 5.62
N TYR A 108 15.27 -32.70 6.93
CA TYR A 108 16.55 -32.50 7.62
C TYR A 108 17.22 -33.82 8.11
N LEU A 109 16.69 -34.97 7.75
CA LEU A 109 17.30 -36.28 7.99
C LEU A 109 17.68 -36.55 9.46
N GLY A 110 16.90 -36.06 10.41
CA GLY A 110 17.12 -36.25 11.85
C GLY A 110 18.09 -35.25 12.50
N ALA A 111 18.52 -34.23 11.80
CA ALA A 111 19.35 -33.18 12.37
C ALA A 111 18.59 -32.38 13.47
N THR A 112 19.31 -31.87 14.46
CA THR A 112 18.76 -30.91 15.41
C THR A 112 18.58 -29.55 14.72
N ILE A 113 17.33 -29.07 14.65
CA ILE A 113 17.00 -27.80 14.00
C ILE A 113 17.12 -26.65 14.99
N GLN A 114 17.88 -25.63 14.61
CA GLN A 114 18.20 -24.46 15.44
C GLN A 114 17.96 -23.16 14.64
N VAL A 115 17.89 -22.03 15.33
CA VAL A 115 17.78 -20.71 14.70
C VAL A 115 18.98 -20.49 13.76
N ILE A 116 20.19 -20.76 14.25
CA ILE A 116 21.42 -20.81 13.45
C ILE A 116 21.80 -22.30 13.28
N PRO A 117 21.94 -22.82 12.06
CA PRO A 117 21.85 -22.11 10.77
C PRO A 117 20.49 -22.19 10.06
N HIS A 118 19.51 -22.95 10.58
CA HIS A 118 18.34 -23.34 9.77
C HIS A 118 17.39 -22.17 9.44
N ILE A 119 17.04 -21.35 10.46
CA ILE A 119 16.20 -20.16 10.25
C ILE A 119 17.00 -19.09 9.51
N THR A 120 18.26 -18.85 9.89
CA THR A 120 19.09 -17.84 9.20
C THR A 120 19.33 -18.19 7.73
N ASN A 121 19.58 -19.46 7.41
CA ASN A 121 19.70 -19.90 6.00
C ASN A 121 18.38 -19.72 5.24
N ALA A 122 17.24 -20.08 5.83
CA ALA A 122 15.94 -19.88 5.21
C ALA A 122 15.63 -18.40 4.93
N ILE A 123 16.11 -17.48 5.77
CA ILE A 123 16.01 -16.04 5.54
C ILE A 123 16.94 -15.61 4.40
N LYS A 124 18.21 -16.02 4.43
CA LYS A 124 19.20 -15.70 3.38
C LYS A 124 18.73 -16.16 2.00
N ASP A 125 18.25 -17.41 1.91
CA ASP A 125 17.74 -17.99 0.65
C ASP A 125 16.60 -17.15 0.06
N ARG A 126 15.67 -16.64 0.91
CA ARG A 126 14.57 -15.78 0.46
C ARG A 126 15.07 -14.41 0.00
N VAL A 127 16.03 -13.82 0.70
CA VAL A 127 16.63 -12.54 0.31
C VAL A 127 17.31 -12.68 -1.05
N ILE A 128 18.07 -13.73 -1.26
CA ILE A 128 18.74 -14.01 -2.55
C ILE A 128 17.70 -14.21 -3.65
N ALA A 129 16.70 -15.07 -3.42
CA ALA A 129 15.66 -15.36 -4.41
C ALA A 129 14.81 -14.12 -4.79
N GLY A 130 14.55 -13.22 -3.83
CA GLY A 130 13.80 -11.98 -4.07
C GLY A 130 14.60 -10.90 -4.81
N SER A 131 15.92 -11.05 -4.89
CA SER A 131 16.81 -10.08 -5.53
C SER A 131 17.22 -10.45 -6.97
N GLU A 132 16.87 -11.66 -7.42
CA GLU A 132 17.27 -12.16 -8.74
C GLU A 132 16.89 -11.22 -9.88
N GLY A 133 17.83 -10.97 -10.79
CA GLY A 133 17.61 -10.15 -11.98
C GLY A 133 17.70 -8.64 -11.76
N HIS A 134 18.09 -8.19 -10.56
CA HIS A 134 18.25 -6.77 -10.22
C HIS A 134 19.72 -6.43 -9.97
N ASP A 135 20.08 -5.16 -10.24
CA ASP A 135 21.43 -4.63 -10.00
C ASP A 135 21.63 -4.33 -8.51
N VAL A 136 20.59 -3.81 -7.85
CA VAL A 136 20.58 -3.47 -6.43
C VAL A 136 19.29 -3.98 -5.77
N ALA A 137 19.45 -4.65 -4.62
CA ALA A 137 18.36 -5.04 -3.73
C ALA A 137 18.47 -4.27 -2.41
N ILE A 138 17.42 -3.55 -2.06
CA ILE A 138 17.32 -2.85 -0.78
C ILE A 138 16.43 -3.68 0.16
N VAL A 139 17.02 -4.16 1.25
CA VAL A 139 16.37 -5.08 2.19
C VAL A 139 16.13 -4.36 3.51
N GLU A 140 14.89 -4.01 3.79
CA GLU A 140 14.49 -3.35 5.02
C GLU A 140 14.14 -4.37 6.10
N VAL A 141 14.82 -4.28 7.24
CA VAL A 141 14.49 -5.06 8.44
C VAL A 141 13.51 -4.27 9.30
N GLY A 142 12.34 -4.85 9.54
CA GLY A 142 11.33 -4.31 10.44
C GLY A 142 11.77 -4.33 11.90
N GLY A 143 11.07 -3.57 12.74
CA GLY A 143 11.39 -3.42 14.14
C GLY A 143 12.54 -2.44 14.43
N THR A 144 12.98 -2.44 15.67
CA THR A 144 14.05 -1.58 16.17
C THR A 144 15.25 -2.45 16.54
N VAL A 145 16.46 -2.00 16.25
CA VAL A 145 17.68 -2.71 16.65
C VAL A 145 17.71 -2.83 18.18
N GLY A 146 17.89 -4.05 18.66
CA GLY A 146 17.79 -4.42 20.08
C GLY A 146 16.51 -5.19 20.44
N ASP A 147 15.48 -5.15 19.58
CA ASP A 147 14.26 -5.96 19.77
C ASP A 147 14.57 -7.44 19.55
N ILE A 148 14.08 -8.30 20.45
CA ILE A 148 14.30 -9.75 20.42
C ILE A 148 13.78 -10.36 19.11
N GLU A 149 12.63 -9.88 18.65
CA GLU A 149 11.95 -10.39 17.47
C GLU A 149 12.78 -10.21 16.18
N SER A 150 13.60 -9.16 16.11
CA SER A 150 14.42 -8.84 14.94
C SER A 150 15.72 -9.64 14.87
N LEU A 151 16.18 -10.24 15.98
CA LEU A 151 17.51 -10.88 16.07
C LEU A 151 17.77 -11.94 14.98
N PRO A 152 16.85 -12.86 14.64
CA PRO A 152 17.10 -13.82 13.56
C PRO A 152 17.33 -13.17 12.20
N PHE A 153 16.62 -12.08 11.90
CA PHE A 153 16.84 -11.30 10.68
C PHE A 153 18.18 -10.58 10.71
N MET A 154 18.50 -9.92 11.81
CA MET A 154 19.77 -9.22 11.98
C MET A 154 20.96 -10.18 11.82
N GLU A 155 20.89 -11.37 12.43
CA GLU A 155 21.92 -12.40 12.29
C GLU A 155 22.02 -12.92 10.83
N ALA A 156 20.88 -13.14 10.17
CA ALA A 156 20.88 -13.60 8.78
C ALA A 156 21.51 -12.59 7.83
N ILE A 157 21.19 -11.29 7.94
CA ILE A 157 21.79 -10.25 7.08
C ILE A 157 23.26 -10.02 7.40
N ARG A 158 23.67 -10.16 8.68
CA ARG A 158 25.08 -10.13 9.07
C ARG A 158 25.86 -11.27 8.39
N GLN A 159 25.35 -12.50 8.45
CA GLN A 159 25.96 -13.65 7.80
C GLN A 159 26.02 -13.46 6.28
N LEU A 160 24.92 -13.06 5.67
CA LEU A 160 24.85 -12.84 4.23
C LEU A 160 25.84 -11.78 3.77
N ALA A 161 26.00 -10.69 4.51
CA ALA A 161 26.96 -9.64 4.20
C ALA A 161 28.43 -10.15 4.25
N VAL A 162 28.75 -11.07 5.19
CA VAL A 162 30.07 -11.71 5.25
C VAL A 162 30.29 -12.63 4.05
N GLU A 163 29.27 -13.40 3.65
CA GLU A 163 29.34 -14.31 2.49
C GLU A 163 29.46 -13.55 1.16
N LEU A 164 28.78 -12.42 1.03
CA LEU A 164 28.81 -11.58 -0.18
C LEU A 164 30.09 -10.74 -0.31
N GLY A 165 30.71 -10.40 0.81
CA GLY A 165 31.83 -9.47 0.87
C GLY A 165 31.41 -8.00 0.85
N ARG A 166 32.35 -7.15 1.27
CA ARG A 166 32.12 -5.71 1.43
C ARG A 166 31.85 -4.96 0.13
N GLU A 167 32.25 -5.51 -0.99
CA GLU A 167 32.04 -4.97 -2.33
C GLU A 167 30.61 -5.17 -2.84
N ARG A 168 29.84 -6.08 -2.22
CA ARG A 168 28.47 -6.40 -2.64
C ARG A 168 27.41 -6.20 -1.56
N ALA A 169 27.81 -5.86 -0.35
CA ALA A 169 26.91 -5.64 0.77
C ALA A 169 27.29 -4.38 1.53
N MET A 170 26.27 -3.59 1.89
CA MET A 170 26.42 -2.45 2.77
C MET A 170 25.24 -2.31 3.72
N PHE A 171 25.46 -1.62 4.85
CA PHE A 171 24.46 -1.36 5.86
C PHE A 171 24.13 0.13 5.94
N MET A 172 22.85 0.46 5.77
CA MET A 172 22.30 1.79 5.99
C MET A 172 21.47 1.75 7.28
N HIS A 173 21.84 2.54 8.26
CA HIS A 173 21.16 2.56 9.56
C HIS A 173 20.47 3.90 9.79
N LEU A 174 19.15 3.86 10.07
CA LEU A 174 18.36 5.04 10.39
C LEU A 174 18.35 5.27 11.90
N THR A 175 18.50 6.54 12.28
CA THR A 175 18.46 6.98 13.67
C THR A 175 17.70 8.28 13.83
N LEU A 176 17.39 8.64 15.08
CA LEU A 176 16.78 9.90 15.44
C LEU A 176 17.81 10.82 16.11
N VAL A 177 17.86 12.06 15.65
CA VAL A 177 18.64 13.16 16.23
C VAL A 177 17.67 14.23 16.72
N PRO A 178 17.14 14.12 17.95
CA PRO A 178 16.12 15.03 18.45
C PRO A 178 16.71 16.41 18.78
N TYR A 179 15.94 17.47 18.54
CA TYR A 179 16.22 18.80 19.02
C TYR A 179 15.58 19.01 20.40
N LEU A 180 16.36 19.43 21.37
CA LEU A 180 15.86 19.78 22.69
C LEU A 180 15.74 21.30 22.81
N ALA A 181 14.51 21.80 22.71
CA ALA A 181 14.24 23.25 22.74
C ALA A 181 14.79 23.94 24.00
N ALA A 182 14.73 23.28 25.17
CA ALA A 182 15.27 23.80 26.42
C ALA A 182 16.80 23.96 26.42
N ALA A 183 17.51 23.15 25.60
CA ALA A 183 18.97 23.23 25.47
C ALA A 183 19.42 23.99 24.23
N GLY A 184 18.50 24.29 23.30
CA GLY A 184 18.80 24.98 22.06
C GLY A 184 19.67 24.19 21.08
N GLU A 185 19.75 22.88 21.20
CA GLU A 185 20.67 22.03 20.41
C GLU A 185 20.08 20.67 20.04
N VAL A 186 20.58 20.06 18.97
CA VAL A 186 20.30 18.67 18.62
C VAL A 186 21.13 17.71 19.49
N LYS A 187 20.59 16.55 19.82
CA LYS A 187 21.23 15.55 20.67
C LYS A 187 21.65 14.31 19.87
N THR A 188 22.93 14.03 19.85
CA THR A 188 23.54 12.93 19.09
C THR A 188 23.62 11.60 19.89
N LYS A 189 23.39 11.63 21.19
CA LYS A 189 23.47 10.43 22.06
C LYS A 189 22.52 9.29 21.64
N PRO A 190 21.25 9.52 21.28
CA PRO A 190 20.38 8.45 20.81
C PRO A 190 20.95 7.71 19.60
N THR A 191 21.51 8.43 18.63
CA THR A 191 22.20 7.85 17.47
C THR A 191 23.41 7.01 17.88
N GLN A 192 24.25 7.52 18.79
CA GLN A 192 25.45 6.81 19.26
C GLN A 192 25.06 5.50 19.97
N HIS A 193 24.00 5.50 20.78
CA HIS A 193 23.51 4.31 21.47
C HIS A 193 22.93 3.29 20.49
N SER A 194 22.15 3.74 19.53
CA SER A 194 21.58 2.86 18.51
C SER A 194 22.66 2.18 17.65
N VAL A 195 23.69 2.92 17.25
CA VAL A 195 24.82 2.33 16.51
C VAL A 195 25.63 1.37 17.41
N LYS A 196 25.79 1.68 18.69
CA LYS A 196 26.46 0.77 19.64
C LYS A 196 25.69 -0.56 19.76
N GLU A 197 24.37 -0.51 19.80
CA GLU A 197 23.54 -1.71 19.83
C GLU A 197 23.71 -2.54 18.54
N LEU A 198 23.72 -1.88 17.37
CA LEU A 198 23.98 -2.53 16.10
C LEU A 198 25.37 -3.18 16.05
N LEU A 199 26.39 -2.51 16.57
CA LEU A 199 27.76 -3.03 16.68
C LEU A 199 27.83 -4.27 17.60
N SER A 200 27.01 -4.34 18.66
CA SER A 200 26.97 -5.51 19.55
C SER A 200 26.49 -6.79 18.85
N ILE A 201 25.73 -6.64 17.77
CA ILE A 201 25.29 -7.74 16.90
C ILE A 201 26.39 -8.11 15.87
N GLY A 202 27.44 -7.30 15.76
CA GLY A 202 28.52 -7.48 14.78
C GLY A 202 28.30 -6.79 13.45
N ILE A 203 27.41 -5.80 13.38
CA ILE A 203 27.11 -5.02 12.18
C ILE A 203 27.67 -3.60 12.34
N GLN A 204 28.61 -3.21 11.47
CA GLN A 204 29.08 -1.83 11.34
C GLN A 204 28.28 -1.14 10.24
N PRO A 205 27.56 -0.04 10.52
CA PRO A 205 26.91 0.73 9.46
C PRO A 205 27.91 1.39 8.52
N ASP A 206 27.62 1.39 7.23
CA ASP A 206 28.38 2.13 6.21
C ASP A 206 27.81 3.54 6.05
N ILE A 207 26.48 3.69 6.20
CA ILE A 207 25.73 4.94 6.07
C ILE A 207 24.82 5.11 7.27
N LEU A 208 24.77 6.33 7.80
CA LEU A 208 23.81 6.76 8.81
C LEU A 208 22.83 7.76 8.20
N VAL A 209 21.54 7.45 8.21
CA VAL A 209 20.49 8.40 7.86
C VAL A 209 19.86 8.90 9.16
N CYS A 210 20.09 10.17 9.47
CA CYS A 210 19.73 10.78 10.74
C CYS A 210 18.47 11.66 10.56
N ARG A 211 17.34 11.17 11.02
CA ARG A 211 16.09 11.93 11.03
C ARG A 211 16.10 12.99 12.12
N SER A 212 15.66 14.19 11.79
CA SER A 212 15.52 15.33 12.70
C SER A 212 14.44 16.28 12.19
N ASP A 213 13.90 17.13 13.08
CA ASP A 213 12.98 18.21 12.68
C ASP A 213 13.66 19.32 11.85
N ARG A 214 15.00 19.31 11.77
CA ARG A 214 15.85 20.28 11.07
C ARG A 214 17.09 19.64 10.47
N MET A 215 17.79 20.40 9.62
CA MET A 215 19.11 19.98 9.14
C MET A 215 20.10 19.89 10.32
N ILE A 216 20.87 18.80 10.36
CA ILE A 216 21.86 18.58 11.41
C ILE A 216 23.09 19.44 11.13
N PRO A 217 23.55 20.28 12.08
CA PRO A 217 24.73 21.13 11.89
C PRO A 217 26.00 20.30 11.60
N ALA A 218 26.93 20.90 10.84
CA ALA A 218 28.18 20.24 10.42
C ALA A 218 29.00 19.69 11.62
N ASN A 219 29.09 20.44 12.71
CA ASN A 219 29.80 20.00 13.90
C ASN A 219 29.18 18.75 14.53
N GLU A 220 27.85 18.68 14.55
CA GLU A 220 27.15 17.51 15.10
C GLU A 220 27.26 16.31 14.15
N ARG A 221 27.28 16.53 12.81
CA ARG A 221 27.57 15.44 11.84
C ARG A 221 28.97 14.89 12.04
N LYS A 222 29.99 15.74 12.23
CA LYS A 222 31.37 15.31 12.53
C LYS A 222 31.43 14.49 13.80
N LYS A 223 30.72 14.93 14.85
CA LYS A 223 30.62 14.22 16.11
C LYS A 223 29.96 12.84 15.95
N ILE A 224 28.83 12.76 15.23
CA ILE A 224 28.18 11.49 14.90
C ILE A 224 29.16 10.58 14.13
N ALA A 225 29.81 11.08 13.10
CA ALA A 225 30.76 10.32 12.29
C ALA A 225 31.87 9.72 13.15
N LEU A 226 32.48 10.52 14.03
CA LEU A 226 33.53 10.08 14.92
C LEU A 226 33.08 8.97 15.87
N PHE A 227 31.94 9.17 16.57
CA PHE A 227 31.46 8.22 17.58
C PHE A 227 30.86 6.95 17.00
N CYS A 228 30.38 6.99 15.74
CA CYS A 228 29.75 5.86 15.06
C CYS A 228 30.69 5.17 14.05
N ASN A 229 31.95 5.62 13.96
CA ASN A 229 32.97 5.04 13.09
C ASN A 229 32.52 4.99 11.60
N VAL A 230 31.97 6.10 11.11
CA VAL A 230 31.61 6.31 9.70
C VAL A 230 32.26 7.57 9.17
N SER A 231 32.36 7.71 7.84
CA SER A 231 32.84 8.96 7.26
C SER A 231 31.81 10.08 7.44
N GLU A 232 32.27 11.33 7.54
CA GLU A 232 31.37 12.49 7.67
C GLU A 232 30.38 12.58 6.48
N LYS A 233 30.82 12.22 5.27
CA LYS A 233 29.97 12.18 4.07
C LYS A 233 28.87 11.11 4.14
N ALA A 234 29.05 10.08 4.95
CA ALA A 234 28.08 9.01 5.15
C ALA A 234 27.05 9.33 6.25
N VAL A 235 27.13 10.49 6.89
CA VAL A 235 26.11 10.99 7.82
C VAL A 235 25.13 11.87 7.06
N ILE A 236 24.02 11.29 6.67
CA ILE A 236 22.97 11.95 5.87
C ILE A 236 21.92 12.54 6.82
N SER A 237 21.66 13.84 6.67
CA SER A 237 20.63 14.53 7.43
C SER A 237 19.27 14.41 6.72
N MET A 238 18.33 13.72 7.33
CA MET A 238 16.96 13.59 6.82
C MET A 238 16.03 14.44 7.70
N LYS A 239 15.85 15.71 7.33
CA LYS A 239 14.93 16.59 8.04
C LYS A 239 13.48 16.22 7.72
N ASP A 240 12.60 16.45 8.68
CA ASP A 240 11.16 16.34 8.46
C ASP A 240 10.72 17.30 7.35
N VAL A 241 9.87 16.81 6.46
CA VAL A 241 9.36 17.53 5.29
C VAL A 241 7.83 17.46 5.28
N ASP A 242 7.21 18.43 4.64
CA ASP A 242 5.76 18.51 4.44
C ASP A 242 5.23 17.48 3.41
N SER A 243 6.11 17.00 2.53
CA SER A 243 5.80 15.94 1.57
C SER A 243 6.93 14.92 1.50
N ILE A 244 6.58 13.62 1.62
CA ILE A 244 7.54 12.52 1.49
C ILE A 244 8.20 12.48 0.11
N TYR A 245 7.57 13.03 -0.92
CA TYR A 245 8.09 13.08 -2.29
C TYR A 245 9.26 14.07 -2.47
N LYS A 246 9.54 14.91 -1.46
CA LYS A 246 10.74 15.77 -1.40
C LYS A 246 12.00 15.04 -0.90
N ILE A 247 11.84 13.86 -0.27
CA ILE A 247 12.96 13.13 0.33
C ILE A 247 13.98 12.64 -0.71
N PRO A 248 13.60 12.10 -1.89
CA PRO A 248 14.58 11.74 -2.92
C PRO A 248 15.55 12.89 -3.25
N GLN A 249 15.02 14.08 -3.51
CA GLN A 249 15.83 15.27 -3.81
C GLN A 249 16.70 15.69 -2.61
N LEU A 250 16.15 15.62 -1.39
CA LEU A 250 16.87 15.97 -0.16
C LEU A 250 18.10 15.07 0.07
N ILE A 251 17.97 13.76 -0.08
CA ILE A 251 19.06 12.82 0.16
C ILE A 251 20.05 12.76 -1.02
N LYS A 252 19.57 12.93 -2.27
CA LYS A 252 20.43 13.08 -3.45
C LYS A 252 21.34 14.30 -3.32
N SER A 253 20.81 15.43 -2.84
CA SER A 253 21.60 16.67 -2.67
C SER A 253 22.79 16.52 -1.69
N GLN A 254 22.79 15.46 -0.87
CA GLN A 254 23.87 15.10 0.05
C GLN A 254 24.79 14.00 -0.49
N GLY A 255 24.56 13.52 -1.73
CA GLY A 255 25.41 12.55 -2.43
C GLY A 255 25.23 11.11 -1.94
N LEU A 256 24.05 10.74 -1.42
CA LEU A 256 23.80 9.37 -0.92
C LEU A 256 23.94 8.32 -2.02
N ASP A 257 23.41 8.57 -3.19
CA ASP A 257 23.48 7.69 -4.36
C ASP A 257 24.92 7.54 -4.90
N ASP A 258 25.70 8.61 -4.88
CA ASP A 258 27.13 8.56 -5.26
C ASP A 258 27.94 7.72 -4.28
N LEU A 259 27.64 7.79 -2.98
CA LEU A 259 28.25 6.92 -1.97
C LEU A 259 27.96 5.45 -2.26
N VAL A 260 26.71 5.13 -2.59
CA VAL A 260 26.27 3.76 -2.94
C VAL A 260 26.98 3.29 -4.22
N CYS A 261 26.93 4.08 -5.29
CA CYS A 261 27.55 3.72 -6.57
C CYS A 261 29.07 3.54 -6.42
N THR A 262 29.73 4.44 -5.70
CA THR A 262 31.18 4.33 -5.41
C THR A 262 31.49 3.07 -4.63
N ARG A 263 30.70 2.77 -3.61
CA ARG A 263 30.90 1.60 -2.76
C ARG A 263 30.79 0.28 -3.53
N PHE A 264 29.85 0.18 -4.45
CA PHE A 264 29.61 -1.01 -5.26
C PHE A 264 30.38 -1.03 -6.58
N GLY A 265 31.18 0.01 -6.87
CA GLY A 265 31.88 0.12 -8.15
C GLY A 265 30.94 0.23 -9.35
N ILE A 266 29.75 0.78 -9.15
CA ILE A 266 28.74 0.96 -10.20
C ILE A 266 29.02 2.25 -10.97
N SER A 267 29.21 2.12 -12.29
CA SER A 267 29.24 3.26 -13.20
C SER A 267 27.85 3.47 -13.78
N ALA A 268 27.20 4.53 -13.36
CA ALA A 268 25.85 4.90 -13.79
C ALA A 268 25.78 6.43 -14.01
N PRO A 269 24.90 6.92 -14.89
CA PRO A 269 24.70 8.36 -15.08
C PRO A 269 24.20 9.03 -13.79
N GLU A 270 24.19 10.35 -13.76
CA GLU A 270 23.49 11.07 -12.68
C GLU A 270 21.99 10.78 -12.71
N ALA A 271 21.37 10.81 -11.54
CA ALA A 271 19.95 10.58 -11.41
C ALA A 271 19.13 11.74 -12.01
N ASP A 272 18.24 11.43 -12.94
CA ASP A 272 17.25 12.37 -13.44
C ASP A 272 16.00 12.32 -12.53
N LEU A 273 15.81 13.35 -11.73
CA LEU A 273 14.68 13.49 -10.82
C LEU A 273 13.58 14.41 -11.35
N SER A 274 13.54 14.70 -12.65
CA SER A 274 12.56 15.62 -13.27
C SER A 274 11.09 15.20 -13.01
N GLU A 275 10.77 13.89 -13.02
CA GLU A 275 9.45 13.39 -12.65
C GLU A 275 9.09 13.73 -11.18
N TRP A 276 10.05 13.66 -10.26
CA TRP A 276 9.85 14.01 -8.86
C TRP A 276 9.72 15.52 -8.66
N GLU A 277 10.48 16.31 -9.41
CA GLU A 277 10.37 17.78 -9.42
C GLU A 277 8.98 18.21 -9.90
N GLN A 278 8.44 17.53 -10.92
CA GLN A 278 7.08 17.78 -11.39
C GLN A 278 6.03 17.45 -10.31
N VAL A 279 6.16 16.32 -9.60
CA VAL A 279 5.27 15.95 -8.48
C VAL A 279 5.29 17.02 -7.39
N ILE A 280 6.49 17.48 -7.01
CA ILE A 280 6.65 18.53 -5.98
C ILE A 280 6.04 19.85 -6.46
N TYR A 281 6.21 20.21 -7.74
CA TYR A 281 5.64 21.41 -8.32
C TYR A 281 4.10 21.36 -8.33
N GLU A 282 3.52 20.26 -8.77
CA GLU A 282 2.07 20.06 -8.80
C GLU A 282 1.45 20.13 -7.40
N GLU A 283 2.10 19.52 -6.40
CA GLU A 283 1.69 19.58 -4.99
C GLU A 283 1.73 21.00 -4.42
N ALA A 284 2.73 21.79 -4.78
CA ALA A 284 2.92 23.14 -4.27
C ALA A 284 2.03 24.20 -4.97
N ASN A 285 1.46 23.88 -6.14
CA ASN A 285 0.73 24.84 -6.98
C ASN A 285 -0.67 24.34 -7.39
N PRO A 286 -1.55 23.99 -6.45
CA PRO A 286 -2.93 23.64 -6.77
C PRO A 286 -3.69 24.85 -7.31
N THR A 287 -4.65 24.63 -8.22
CA THR A 287 -5.50 25.67 -8.81
C THR A 287 -6.93 25.67 -8.24
N GLY A 288 -7.25 24.72 -7.40
CA GLY A 288 -8.54 24.53 -6.74
C GLY A 288 -8.39 23.66 -5.51
N GLU A 289 -9.49 23.48 -4.79
CA GLU A 289 -9.57 22.62 -3.62
C GLU A 289 -10.92 21.88 -3.63
N VAL A 290 -10.94 20.60 -3.32
CA VAL A 290 -12.17 19.82 -3.18
C VAL A 290 -12.19 19.07 -1.85
N THR A 291 -13.38 18.89 -1.29
CA THR A 291 -13.61 18.12 -0.07
C THR A 291 -14.29 16.79 -0.41
N ILE A 292 -13.54 15.69 -0.24
CA ILE A 292 -14.04 14.34 -0.51
C ILE A 292 -14.41 13.65 0.80
N GLY A 293 -15.67 13.23 0.93
CA GLY A 293 -16.13 12.42 2.05
C GLY A 293 -15.72 10.97 1.88
N MET A 294 -14.85 10.47 2.75
CA MET A 294 -14.54 9.05 2.85
C MET A 294 -15.43 8.41 3.91
N VAL A 295 -16.45 7.66 3.46
CA VAL A 295 -17.42 7.02 4.35
C VAL A 295 -16.94 5.61 4.72
N GLY A 296 -16.37 5.47 5.91
CA GLY A 296 -15.69 4.25 6.36
C GLY A 296 -15.94 3.91 7.83
N LYS A 297 -15.19 2.89 8.32
CA LYS A 297 -15.28 2.40 9.72
C LYS A 297 -14.10 2.84 10.59
N TYR A 298 -12.93 3.07 10.01
CA TYR A 298 -11.65 3.27 10.70
C TYR A 298 -11.18 4.72 10.57
N ILE A 299 -12.10 5.64 10.80
CA ILE A 299 -11.88 7.07 10.56
C ILE A 299 -10.80 7.70 11.47
N GLU A 300 -10.54 7.10 12.63
CA GLU A 300 -9.53 7.57 13.58
C GLU A 300 -8.09 7.13 13.20
N LEU A 301 -7.96 6.25 12.19
CA LEU A 301 -6.72 5.60 11.82
C LEU A 301 -6.44 5.80 10.31
N PRO A 302 -5.79 6.91 9.92
CA PRO A 302 -5.48 7.18 8.51
C PRO A 302 -4.70 6.07 7.80
N ASP A 303 -3.86 5.33 8.52
CA ASP A 303 -3.07 4.24 7.96
C ASP A 303 -3.91 3.00 7.57
N ALA A 304 -5.15 2.87 8.08
CA ALA A 304 -6.10 1.84 7.62
C ALA A 304 -6.56 2.06 6.17
N TYR A 305 -6.44 3.30 5.67
CA TYR A 305 -6.80 3.71 4.30
C TYR A 305 -5.62 4.35 3.57
N LYS A 306 -4.40 3.92 3.88
CA LYS A 306 -3.17 4.57 3.39
C LYS A 306 -3.14 4.68 1.87
N SER A 307 -3.38 3.59 1.15
CA SER A 307 -3.34 3.59 -0.32
C SER A 307 -4.47 4.42 -0.93
N VAL A 308 -5.68 4.42 -0.33
CA VAL A 308 -6.79 5.26 -0.80
C VAL A 308 -6.45 6.75 -0.62
N ASN A 309 -5.91 7.12 0.54
CA ASN A 309 -5.48 8.49 0.82
C ASN A 309 -4.41 8.97 -0.17
N GLU A 310 -3.41 8.13 -0.43
CA GLU A 310 -2.36 8.45 -1.41
C GLU A 310 -2.94 8.52 -2.83
N ALA A 311 -3.85 7.61 -3.22
CA ALA A 311 -4.47 7.63 -4.53
C ALA A 311 -5.31 8.90 -4.79
N LEU A 312 -6.04 9.38 -3.78
CA LEU A 312 -6.74 10.66 -3.83
C LEU A 312 -5.77 11.84 -3.97
N LYS A 313 -4.67 11.81 -3.22
CA LYS A 313 -3.61 12.81 -3.32
C LYS A 313 -2.97 12.81 -4.72
N HIS A 314 -2.63 11.64 -5.27
CA HIS A 314 -2.08 11.50 -6.62
C HIS A 314 -3.05 12.03 -7.70
N ALA A 315 -4.35 11.75 -7.54
CA ALA A 315 -5.37 12.29 -8.43
C ALA A 315 -5.47 13.82 -8.33
N GLY A 316 -5.31 14.36 -7.13
CA GLY A 316 -5.21 15.80 -6.88
C GLY A 316 -4.03 16.43 -7.64
N LEU A 317 -2.85 15.80 -7.59
CA LEU A 317 -1.67 16.24 -8.35
C LEU A 317 -1.98 16.33 -9.85
N LYS A 318 -2.55 15.25 -10.43
CA LYS A 318 -2.86 15.19 -11.87
C LYS A 318 -3.90 16.21 -12.32
N ASN A 319 -4.84 16.58 -11.46
CA ASN A 319 -5.84 17.62 -11.73
C ASN A 319 -5.40 19.02 -11.26
N ARG A 320 -4.25 19.15 -10.59
CA ARG A 320 -3.80 20.37 -9.91
C ARG A 320 -4.82 20.91 -8.91
N VAL A 321 -5.44 20.01 -8.16
CA VAL A 321 -6.47 20.30 -7.16
C VAL A 321 -6.00 19.80 -5.80
N SER A 322 -6.11 20.63 -4.77
CA SER A 322 -5.89 20.21 -3.39
C SER A 322 -7.06 19.34 -2.94
N VAL A 323 -6.80 18.11 -2.48
CA VAL A 323 -7.83 17.21 -2.00
C VAL A 323 -7.86 17.20 -0.48
N LYS A 324 -8.96 17.69 0.10
CA LYS A 324 -9.26 17.53 1.53
C LYS A 324 -10.11 16.27 1.72
N ILE A 325 -9.61 15.36 2.54
CA ILE A 325 -10.35 14.15 2.91
C ILE A 325 -11.08 14.40 4.23
N LYS A 326 -12.42 14.37 4.18
CA LYS A 326 -13.27 14.38 5.37
C LYS A 326 -13.67 12.93 5.68
N TYR A 327 -13.09 12.38 6.74
CA TYR A 327 -13.49 11.06 7.21
C TYR A 327 -14.85 11.12 7.85
N VAL A 328 -15.79 10.29 7.38
CA VAL A 328 -17.16 10.20 7.87
C VAL A 328 -17.40 8.79 8.40
N ASP A 329 -17.74 8.66 9.68
CA ASP A 329 -18.13 7.36 10.23
C ASP A 329 -19.45 6.91 9.61
N SER A 330 -19.45 5.73 9.04
CA SER A 330 -20.66 5.15 8.46
C SER A 330 -21.80 5.00 9.48
N GLN A 331 -21.51 4.81 10.77
CA GLN A 331 -22.51 4.81 11.83
C GLN A 331 -23.10 6.21 12.10
N ASP A 332 -22.31 7.26 11.91
CA ASP A 332 -22.82 8.64 11.95
C ASP A 332 -23.83 8.90 10.82
N VAL A 333 -23.60 8.33 9.63
CA VAL A 333 -24.54 8.42 8.52
C VAL A 333 -25.86 7.68 8.86
N GLU A 334 -25.79 6.53 9.54
CA GLU A 334 -27.00 5.81 10.01
C GLU A 334 -27.82 6.64 10.99
N THR A 335 -27.18 7.39 11.87
CA THR A 335 -27.83 8.12 12.97
C THR A 335 -28.24 9.53 12.60
N LYS A 336 -27.41 10.26 11.84
CA LYS A 336 -27.60 11.67 11.45
C LYS A 336 -28.19 11.82 10.03
N GLY A 337 -28.20 10.73 9.24
CA GLY A 337 -28.68 10.75 7.86
C GLY A 337 -27.84 11.66 6.95
N GLU A 338 -28.50 12.37 6.06
CA GLU A 338 -27.87 13.21 5.04
C GLU A 338 -27.05 14.38 5.61
N GLU A 339 -27.34 14.82 6.84
CA GLU A 339 -26.60 15.90 7.50
C GLU A 339 -25.10 15.58 7.64
N ALA A 340 -24.75 14.29 7.87
CA ALA A 340 -23.36 13.86 7.96
C ALA A 340 -22.57 14.00 6.63
N LEU A 341 -23.31 14.07 5.52
CA LEU A 341 -22.77 14.12 4.15
C LEU A 341 -22.84 15.53 3.52
N ALA A 342 -23.38 16.49 4.24
CA ALA A 342 -23.55 17.84 3.73
C ALA A 342 -22.20 18.55 3.45
N GLY A 343 -22.15 19.30 2.36
CA GLY A 343 -20.97 20.10 1.98
C GLY A 343 -19.80 19.29 1.44
N LEU A 344 -20.03 18.07 0.96
CA LEU A 344 -19.04 17.25 0.28
C LEU A 344 -19.12 17.46 -1.23
N ASP A 345 -17.97 17.59 -1.88
CA ASP A 345 -17.87 17.71 -3.34
C ASP A 345 -17.90 16.34 -4.03
N ALA A 346 -17.55 15.28 -3.32
CA ALA A 346 -17.66 13.90 -3.77
C ALA A 346 -17.69 12.93 -2.58
N ILE A 347 -18.18 11.71 -2.82
CA ILE A 347 -18.26 10.65 -1.83
C ILE A 347 -17.50 9.41 -2.31
N LEU A 348 -16.58 8.93 -1.47
CA LEU A 348 -15.87 7.67 -1.65
C LEU A 348 -16.25 6.69 -0.55
N VAL A 349 -16.67 5.48 -0.95
CA VAL A 349 -16.87 4.35 -0.03
C VAL A 349 -15.77 3.32 -0.29
N PRO A 350 -14.82 3.17 0.64
CA PRO A 350 -13.69 2.25 0.48
C PRO A 350 -14.08 0.80 0.72
N GLY A 351 -13.15 -0.11 0.42
CA GLY A 351 -13.21 -1.51 0.80
C GLY A 351 -13.29 -1.72 2.32
N GLY A 352 -13.70 -2.90 2.73
CA GLY A 352 -13.79 -3.30 4.12
C GLY A 352 -14.50 -4.62 4.29
N PHE A 353 -14.44 -5.20 5.49
CA PHE A 353 -15.12 -6.45 5.86
C PHE A 353 -16.01 -6.25 7.08
N GLY A 354 -17.04 -7.13 7.23
CA GLY A 354 -17.96 -7.15 8.36
C GLY A 354 -19.09 -6.11 8.28
N ASP A 355 -20.10 -6.29 9.10
CA ASP A 355 -21.43 -5.70 9.05
C ASP A 355 -21.55 -4.28 9.63
N ARG A 356 -20.61 -3.83 10.45
CA ARG A 356 -20.67 -2.52 11.12
C ARG A 356 -20.75 -1.38 10.11
N GLY A 357 -21.81 -0.55 10.20
CA GLY A 357 -21.98 0.66 9.39
C GLY A 357 -22.36 0.41 7.93
N ILE A 358 -22.88 -0.77 7.58
CA ILE A 358 -23.27 -1.11 6.20
C ILE A 358 -24.44 -0.26 5.73
N GLU A 359 -25.48 -0.08 6.54
CA GLU A 359 -26.63 0.74 6.16
C GLU A 359 -26.25 2.21 5.94
N GLY A 360 -25.32 2.75 6.75
CA GLY A 360 -24.78 4.10 6.52
C GLY A 360 -24.03 4.25 5.20
N LYS A 361 -23.29 3.23 4.78
CA LYS A 361 -22.65 3.23 3.45
C LYS A 361 -23.67 3.13 2.31
N ILE A 362 -24.74 2.34 2.48
CA ILE A 362 -25.84 2.27 1.52
C ILE A 362 -26.55 3.63 1.43
N LEU A 363 -26.79 4.31 2.57
CA LEU A 363 -27.37 5.66 2.61
C LEU A 363 -26.45 6.69 1.93
N ALA A 364 -25.13 6.58 2.10
CA ALA A 364 -24.18 7.45 1.44
C ALA A 364 -24.22 7.28 -0.10
N ALA A 365 -24.30 6.04 -0.59
CA ALA A 365 -24.49 5.77 -2.02
C ALA A 365 -25.83 6.32 -2.54
N LYS A 366 -26.91 6.20 -1.77
CA LYS A 366 -28.22 6.78 -2.08
C LYS A 366 -28.15 8.29 -2.18
N TYR A 367 -27.58 8.95 -1.17
CA TYR A 367 -27.39 10.40 -1.16
C TYR A 367 -26.62 10.88 -2.38
N ALA A 368 -25.51 10.23 -2.70
CA ALA A 368 -24.70 10.57 -3.88
C ALA A 368 -25.54 10.45 -5.17
N ARG A 369 -26.30 9.35 -5.34
CA ARG A 369 -27.12 9.13 -6.52
C ARG A 369 -28.24 10.18 -6.66
N GLU A 370 -28.97 10.46 -5.59
CA GLU A 370 -30.13 11.36 -5.61
C GLU A 370 -29.73 12.83 -5.75
N ASN A 371 -28.65 13.25 -5.08
CA ASN A 371 -28.15 14.62 -5.10
C ASN A 371 -27.11 14.90 -6.19
N LYS A 372 -26.83 13.93 -7.08
CA LYS A 372 -25.86 14.05 -8.19
C LYS A 372 -24.44 14.35 -7.72
N VAL A 373 -24.08 13.98 -6.49
CA VAL A 373 -22.73 14.10 -5.96
C VAL A 373 -21.87 12.98 -6.55
N PRO A 374 -20.69 13.26 -7.11
CA PRO A 374 -19.78 12.24 -7.63
C PRO A 374 -19.51 11.13 -6.62
N TYR A 375 -19.59 9.87 -7.07
CA TYR A 375 -19.46 8.68 -6.24
C TYR A 375 -18.41 7.72 -6.77
N LEU A 376 -17.46 7.32 -5.91
CA LEU A 376 -16.53 6.22 -6.17
C LEU A 376 -16.72 5.12 -5.10
N GLY A 377 -17.11 3.92 -5.53
CA GLY A 377 -17.19 2.74 -4.66
C GLY A 377 -16.04 1.77 -4.95
N ILE A 378 -15.33 1.33 -3.92
CA ILE A 378 -14.22 0.37 -4.04
C ILE A 378 -14.58 -0.91 -3.29
N CYS A 379 -14.54 -2.07 -3.95
CA CYS A 379 -14.78 -3.38 -3.38
C CYS A 379 -16.14 -3.42 -2.65
N LEU A 380 -16.17 -3.38 -1.32
CA LEU A 380 -17.42 -3.24 -0.55
C LEU A 380 -18.22 -2.00 -0.98
N GLY A 381 -17.55 -0.92 -1.35
CA GLY A 381 -18.19 0.30 -1.86
C GLY A 381 -18.98 0.05 -3.15
N MET A 382 -18.53 -0.83 -4.04
CA MET A 382 -19.31 -1.28 -5.20
C MET A 382 -20.51 -2.12 -4.77
N GLN A 383 -20.32 -3.02 -3.81
CA GLN A 383 -21.39 -3.91 -3.35
C GLN A 383 -22.53 -3.14 -2.67
N VAL A 384 -22.22 -2.14 -1.83
CA VAL A 384 -23.25 -1.30 -1.20
C VAL A 384 -23.97 -0.41 -2.21
N ALA A 385 -23.28 0.09 -3.24
CA ALA A 385 -23.91 0.83 -4.34
C ALA A 385 -24.87 -0.04 -5.14
N LEU A 386 -24.51 -1.30 -5.40
CA LEU A 386 -25.38 -2.28 -6.05
C LEU A 386 -26.61 -2.59 -5.19
N ILE A 387 -26.44 -2.81 -3.89
CA ILE A 387 -27.52 -3.06 -2.93
C ILE A 387 -28.48 -1.86 -2.89
N GLU A 388 -27.97 -0.65 -2.81
CA GLU A 388 -28.75 0.58 -2.84
C GLU A 388 -29.60 0.65 -4.10
N TYR A 389 -28.96 0.47 -5.27
CA TYR A 389 -29.66 0.55 -6.54
C TYR A 389 -30.72 -0.55 -6.71
N ALA A 390 -30.41 -1.76 -6.27
CA ALA A 390 -31.36 -2.87 -6.26
C ALA A 390 -32.60 -2.56 -5.42
N ARG A 391 -32.42 -2.01 -4.20
CA ARG A 391 -33.51 -1.65 -3.29
C ARG A 391 -34.39 -0.51 -3.82
N ASN A 392 -33.75 0.59 -4.20
CA ASN A 392 -34.45 1.87 -4.41
C ASN A 392 -34.80 2.15 -5.87
N VAL A 393 -34.15 1.47 -6.83
CA VAL A 393 -34.38 1.69 -8.27
C VAL A 393 -34.92 0.44 -8.96
N ALA A 394 -34.37 -0.74 -8.69
CA ALA A 394 -34.79 -1.99 -9.35
C ALA A 394 -35.98 -2.69 -8.67
N GLY A 395 -36.52 -2.14 -7.56
CA GLY A 395 -37.72 -2.66 -6.89
C GLY A 395 -37.49 -3.96 -6.12
N MET A 396 -36.25 -4.26 -5.73
CA MET A 396 -35.85 -5.42 -4.93
C MET A 396 -35.84 -5.07 -3.44
N GLU A 397 -37.00 -4.87 -2.84
CA GLU A 397 -37.10 -4.49 -1.45
C GLU A 397 -36.40 -5.50 -0.53
N GLY A 398 -35.51 -5.02 0.35
CA GLY A 398 -34.71 -5.86 1.24
C GLY A 398 -33.51 -6.54 0.58
N ALA A 399 -33.13 -6.18 -0.66
CA ALA A 399 -31.91 -6.67 -1.30
C ALA A 399 -30.66 -6.46 -0.41
N HIS A 400 -29.80 -7.46 -0.34
CA HIS A 400 -28.62 -7.43 0.51
C HIS A 400 -27.50 -8.33 0.00
N SER A 401 -26.36 -8.31 0.69
CA SER A 401 -25.31 -9.33 0.59
C SER A 401 -25.60 -10.45 1.59
N THR A 402 -25.31 -11.70 1.20
CA THR A 402 -25.36 -12.86 2.12
C THR A 402 -24.28 -12.79 3.20
N GLU A 403 -23.25 -11.95 3.03
CA GLU A 403 -22.27 -11.66 4.08
C GLU A 403 -22.94 -11.06 5.34
N PHE A 404 -23.93 -10.18 5.14
CA PHE A 404 -24.54 -9.40 6.22
C PHE A 404 -25.96 -9.88 6.58
N ASN A 405 -26.68 -10.45 5.61
CA ASN A 405 -28.03 -10.99 5.80
C ASN A 405 -28.21 -12.28 5.00
N LYS A 406 -28.04 -13.40 5.66
CA LYS A 406 -28.20 -14.74 5.06
C LYS A 406 -29.62 -15.05 4.63
N GLU A 407 -30.63 -14.37 5.22
CA GLU A 407 -32.05 -14.60 4.99
C GLU A 407 -32.66 -13.63 3.95
N THR A 408 -31.86 -12.85 3.27
CA THR A 408 -32.37 -11.89 2.29
C THR A 408 -33.09 -12.59 1.13
N LYS A 409 -34.24 -12.05 0.73
CA LYS A 409 -34.99 -12.55 -0.43
C LYS A 409 -34.26 -12.24 -1.77
N PHE A 410 -33.44 -11.21 -1.78
CA PHE A 410 -32.71 -10.77 -2.96
C PHE A 410 -31.22 -10.69 -2.63
N PRO A 411 -30.50 -11.84 -2.64
CA PRO A 411 -29.05 -11.88 -2.42
C PRO A 411 -28.32 -11.36 -3.65
N VAL A 412 -28.30 -10.03 -3.83
CA VAL A 412 -27.66 -9.38 -5.00
C VAL A 412 -26.14 -9.49 -4.98
N VAL A 413 -25.58 -9.77 -3.79
CA VAL A 413 -24.16 -10.09 -3.57
C VAL A 413 -24.09 -11.36 -2.72
N GLY A 414 -23.24 -12.30 -3.09
CA GLY A 414 -23.08 -13.58 -2.39
C GLY A 414 -21.76 -14.27 -2.68
N LEU A 415 -21.49 -15.39 -2.00
CA LEU A 415 -20.35 -16.25 -2.32
C LEU A 415 -20.57 -16.92 -3.68
N ILE A 416 -19.51 -17.12 -4.46
CA ILE A 416 -19.58 -17.80 -5.78
C ILE A 416 -20.18 -19.22 -5.64
N THR A 417 -19.95 -19.88 -4.52
CA THR A 417 -20.48 -21.22 -4.20
C THR A 417 -21.98 -21.27 -3.95
N GLU A 418 -22.62 -20.12 -3.73
CA GLU A 418 -24.07 -20.02 -3.47
C GLU A 418 -24.88 -19.95 -4.78
N TRP A 419 -24.21 -19.88 -5.93
CA TRP A 419 -24.87 -19.84 -7.23
C TRP A 419 -24.39 -21.01 -8.10
N VAL A 420 -25.34 -21.78 -8.53
CA VAL A 420 -25.13 -22.84 -9.52
C VAL A 420 -24.85 -22.13 -10.85
N ASP A 421 -23.71 -22.46 -11.49
CA ASP A 421 -23.52 -22.04 -12.87
C ASP A 421 -24.57 -22.75 -13.76
N GLY A 422 -24.86 -22.19 -14.94
CA GLY A 422 -25.85 -22.75 -15.84
C GLY A 422 -25.55 -24.18 -16.33
N GLU A 423 -24.47 -24.81 -15.86
CA GLU A 423 -24.05 -26.18 -16.15
C GLU A 423 -24.13 -27.13 -14.96
N GLY A 424 -24.59 -26.65 -13.76
CA GLY A 424 -24.86 -27.52 -12.61
C GLY A 424 -23.64 -28.09 -11.89
N LYS A 425 -22.44 -27.54 -12.08
CA LYS A 425 -21.26 -27.90 -11.32
C LYS A 425 -21.06 -26.96 -10.14
N VAL A 426 -21.23 -27.50 -8.93
CA VAL A 426 -20.85 -26.85 -7.67
C VAL A 426 -19.37 -27.14 -7.43
N GLU A 427 -18.51 -26.15 -7.46
CA GLU A 427 -17.24 -26.24 -6.74
C GLU A 427 -17.57 -26.08 -5.25
N GLU A 428 -17.58 -27.17 -4.50
CA GLU A 428 -17.80 -27.18 -3.05
C GLU A 428 -16.64 -26.44 -2.34
N ARG A 429 -16.83 -25.16 -2.07
CA ARG A 429 -16.03 -24.39 -1.12
C ARG A 429 -16.85 -24.22 0.15
N THR A 430 -16.52 -24.96 1.19
CA THR A 430 -17.24 -24.93 2.48
C THR A 430 -16.78 -23.73 3.34
N GLU A 431 -17.66 -23.28 4.26
CA GLU A 431 -17.37 -22.23 5.28
C GLU A 431 -16.14 -22.57 6.17
N THR A 432 -15.70 -23.84 6.18
CA THR A 432 -14.55 -24.33 6.93
C THR A 432 -13.26 -24.37 6.13
N SER A 433 -13.28 -23.98 4.85
CA SER A 433 -12.06 -23.80 4.06
C SER A 433 -11.21 -22.70 4.67
N ASP A 434 -9.89 -22.93 4.71
CA ASP A 434 -8.91 -21.98 5.23
C ASP A 434 -9.27 -20.55 4.80
N LEU A 435 -9.51 -19.64 5.76
CA LEU A 435 -10.02 -18.30 5.53
C LEU A 435 -9.20 -17.49 4.51
N GLY A 436 -7.92 -17.85 4.30
CA GLY A 436 -7.07 -17.29 3.24
C GLY A 436 -7.29 -17.92 1.84
N GLY A 437 -7.83 -19.15 1.74
CA GLY A 437 -7.87 -19.92 0.49
C GLY A 437 -9.04 -19.65 -0.46
N THR A 438 -10.03 -18.83 -0.06
CA THR A 438 -11.26 -18.56 -0.84
C THR A 438 -11.34 -17.16 -1.42
N MET A 439 -10.39 -16.27 -1.12
CA MET A 439 -10.37 -14.90 -1.65
C MET A 439 -9.82 -14.84 -3.08
N ARG A 440 -10.42 -13.97 -3.89
CA ARG A 440 -9.76 -13.48 -5.10
C ARG A 440 -8.69 -12.48 -4.66
N LEU A 441 -7.45 -12.78 -4.99
CA LEU A 441 -6.27 -12.01 -4.59
C LEU A 441 -5.39 -11.69 -5.79
N GLY A 442 -4.80 -10.47 -5.77
CA GLY A 442 -3.83 -10.04 -6.75
C GLY A 442 -4.43 -9.57 -8.07
N SER A 443 -3.55 -9.35 -9.04
CA SER A 443 -3.86 -8.77 -10.34
C SER A 443 -4.65 -9.73 -11.20
N GLN A 444 -5.80 -9.27 -11.70
CA GLN A 444 -6.66 -10.02 -12.60
C GLN A 444 -7.08 -9.18 -13.79
N LEU A 445 -7.28 -9.85 -14.92
CA LEU A 445 -7.75 -9.23 -16.15
C LEU A 445 -9.23 -8.83 -16.03
N CYS A 446 -9.54 -7.58 -16.32
CA CYS A 446 -10.89 -7.07 -16.48
C CYS A 446 -11.10 -6.58 -17.93
N HIS A 447 -12.23 -6.94 -18.52
CA HIS A 447 -12.68 -6.47 -19.82
C HIS A 447 -13.66 -5.30 -19.64
N LEU A 448 -13.27 -4.11 -20.10
CA LEU A 448 -14.12 -2.92 -20.10
C LEU A 448 -14.95 -2.83 -21.38
N GLU A 449 -16.22 -2.46 -21.25
CA GLU A 449 -17.13 -2.26 -22.38
C GLU A 449 -16.88 -0.89 -23.02
N LYS A 450 -16.76 -0.86 -24.35
CA LYS A 450 -16.57 0.39 -25.10
C LYS A 450 -17.78 1.31 -24.97
N GLY A 451 -17.53 2.62 -24.89
CA GLY A 451 -18.56 3.63 -24.72
C GLY A 451 -19.07 3.78 -23.30
N THR A 452 -18.39 3.19 -22.32
CA THR A 452 -18.62 3.38 -20.90
C THR A 452 -17.61 4.37 -20.32
N LYS A 453 -17.95 4.99 -19.20
CA LYS A 453 -17.07 5.93 -18.49
C LYS A 453 -15.77 5.26 -18.06
N ALA A 454 -15.84 4.05 -17.54
CA ALA A 454 -14.65 3.27 -17.18
C ALA A 454 -13.73 3.07 -18.40
N PHE A 455 -14.28 2.69 -19.56
CA PHE A 455 -13.47 2.57 -20.77
C PHE A 455 -12.81 3.89 -21.19
N GLU A 456 -13.55 5.00 -21.11
CA GLU A 456 -13.02 6.33 -21.44
C GLU A 456 -11.86 6.74 -20.53
N LEU A 457 -11.97 6.46 -19.22
CA LEU A 457 -10.96 6.79 -18.24
C LEU A 457 -9.65 5.99 -18.43
N TYR A 458 -9.77 4.69 -18.68
CA TYR A 458 -8.59 3.83 -18.89
C TYR A 458 -8.02 3.91 -20.31
N GLY A 459 -8.83 4.26 -21.31
CA GLY A 459 -8.44 4.27 -22.72
C GLY A 459 -8.13 2.88 -23.30
N ASN A 460 -8.43 1.80 -22.57
CA ASN A 460 -8.13 0.43 -22.94
C ASN A 460 -9.28 -0.51 -22.56
N ALA A 461 -9.60 -1.46 -23.45
CA ALA A 461 -10.64 -2.47 -23.21
C ALA A 461 -10.19 -3.62 -22.30
N LYS A 462 -8.89 -3.75 -22.03
CA LYS A 462 -8.32 -4.79 -21.17
C LYS A 462 -7.42 -4.13 -20.14
N ILE A 463 -7.77 -4.28 -18.89
CA ILE A 463 -7.03 -3.73 -17.77
C ILE A 463 -6.68 -4.84 -16.78
N HIS A 464 -5.67 -4.62 -15.97
CA HIS A 464 -5.28 -5.52 -14.89
C HIS A 464 -5.33 -4.76 -13.58
N GLU A 465 -6.14 -5.24 -12.63
CA GLU A 465 -6.34 -4.61 -11.34
C GLU A 465 -6.28 -5.63 -10.21
N ARG A 466 -5.90 -5.20 -9.02
CA ARG A 466 -5.71 -6.09 -7.86
C ARG A 466 -6.99 -6.27 -7.09
N HIS A 467 -7.27 -7.51 -6.71
CA HIS A 467 -8.45 -7.94 -5.97
C HIS A 467 -8.08 -8.36 -4.54
N ARG A 468 -9.05 -8.17 -3.62
CA ARG A 468 -9.02 -8.69 -2.26
C ARG A 468 -10.46 -8.83 -1.73
N HIS A 469 -11.18 -9.85 -2.18
CA HIS A 469 -12.58 -10.07 -1.77
C HIS A 469 -13.03 -11.52 -1.97
N ARG A 470 -14.17 -11.90 -1.34
CA ARG A 470 -14.80 -13.22 -1.43
C ARG A 470 -16.18 -13.17 -2.06
N TYR A 471 -16.90 -12.07 -1.84
CA TYR A 471 -18.28 -11.89 -2.28
C TYR A 471 -18.30 -11.24 -3.65
N GLU A 472 -19.27 -11.66 -4.47
CA GLU A 472 -19.42 -11.27 -5.87
C GLU A 472 -20.87 -10.89 -6.18
N VAL A 473 -21.09 -10.15 -7.24
CA VAL A 473 -22.41 -9.82 -7.74
C VAL A 473 -23.13 -11.08 -8.22
N ASN A 474 -24.37 -11.28 -7.78
CA ASN A 474 -25.20 -12.42 -8.17
C ASN A 474 -25.72 -12.26 -9.61
N ASN A 475 -25.20 -13.07 -10.53
CA ASN A 475 -25.55 -13.03 -11.95
C ASN A 475 -27.03 -13.39 -12.24
N VAL A 476 -27.71 -14.11 -11.34
CA VAL A 476 -29.14 -14.44 -11.51
C VAL A 476 -30.01 -13.18 -11.42
N LEU A 477 -29.66 -12.27 -10.51
CA LEU A 477 -30.41 -11.02 -10.27
C LEU A 477 -29.91 -9.84 -11.13
N ARG A 478 -28.70 -9.93 -11.67
CA ARG A 478 -28.06 -8.92 -12.49
C ARG A 478 -28.95 -8.39 -13.64
N PRO A 479 -29.62 -9.22 -14.47
CA PRO A 479 -30.43 -8.72 -15.58
C PRO A 479 -31.56 -7.78 -15.16
N GLN A 480 -32.16 -7.98 -13.98
CA GLN A 480 -33.20 -7.09 -13.46
C GLN A 480 -32.62 -5.73 -13.07
N ILE A 481 -31.43 -5.71 -12.50
CA ILE A 481 -30.72 -4.48 -12.10
C ILE A 481 -30.28 -3.68 -13.32
N GLU A 482 -29.74 -4.36 -14.35
CA GLU A 482 -29.35 -3.71 -15.61
C GLU A 482 -30.58 -3.15 -16.35
N LYS A 483 -31.71 -3.86 -16.33
CA LYS A 483 -32.99 -3.38 -16.90
C LYS A 483 -33.48 -2.09 -16.20
N ALA A 484 -33.17 -1.92 -14.93
CA ALA A 484 -33.50 -0.72 -14.16
C ALA A 484 -32.56 0.48 -14.49
N GLY A 485 -31.50 0.27 -15.28
CA GLY A 485 -30.62 1.32 -15.79
C GLY A 485 -29.20 1.32 -15.26
N LEU A 486 -28.82 0.46 -14.32
CA LEU A 486 -27.43 0.31 -13.90
C LEU A 486 -26.64 -0.40 -15.01
N LYS A 487 -25.46 0.09 -15.33
CA LYS A 487 -24.61 -0.46 -16.37
C LYS A 487 -23.47 -1.29 -15.76
N VAL A 488 -23.34 -2.53 -16.18
CA VAL A 488 -22.11 -3.31 -15.96
C VAL A 488 -21.13 -2.93 -17.05
N SER A 489 -20.07 -2.24 -16.68
CA SER A 489 -19.06 -1.70 -17.61
C SER A 489 -17.74 -2.47 -17.59
N GLY A 490 -17.54 -3.36 -16.62
CA GLY A 490 -16.37 -4.24 -16.53
C GLY A 490 -16.73 -5.66 -16.12
N LEU A 491 -16.10 -6.63 -16.77
CA LEU A 491 -16.27 -8.07 -16.50
C LEU A 491 -14.92 -8.76 -16.39
N SER A 492 -14.87 -9.84 -15.59
CA SER A 492 -13.69 -10.72 -15.43
C SER A 492 -13.21 -11.32 -16.78
N ALA A 493 -12.03 -11.95 -16.76
CA ALA A 493 -11.42 -12.55 -17.96
C ALA A 493 -12.36 -13.53 -18.69
N ASP A 494 -13.10 -14.34 -17.94
CA ASP A 494 -14.12 -15.28 -18.45
C ASP A 494 -15.48 -14.64 -18.71
N LYS A 495 -15.62 -13.33 -18.44
CA LYS A 495 -16.85 -12.50 -18.56
C LYS A 495 -18.01 -12.95 -17.67
N LYS A 496 -17.74 -13.71 -16.63
CA LYS A 496 -18.76 -14.20 -15.70
C LYS A 496 -18.97 -13.29 -14.48
N LEU A 497 -17.91 -12.64 -13.98
CA LEU A 497 -17.98 -11.84 -12.76
C LEU A 497 -18.00 -10.34 -13.09
N VAL A 498 -18.77 -9.59 -12.32
CA VAL A 498 -18.91 -8.13 -12.45
C VAL A 498 -17.74 -7.45 -11.75
N GLU A 499 -16.99 -6.67 -12.51
CA GLU A 499 -15.79 -5.96 -12.01
C GLU A 499 -16.01 -4.46 -11.86
N VAL A 500 -16.83 -3.86 -12.72
CA VAL A 500 -17.15 -2.42 -12.68
C VAL A 500 -18.62 -2.21 -12.98
N ILE A 501 -19.26 -1.34 -12.20
CA ILE A 501 -20.60 -0.83 -12.44
C ILE A 501 -20.60 0.69 -12.54
N GLU A 502 -21.51 1.24 -13.33
CA GLU A 502 -21.73 2.68 -13.43
C GLU A 502 -23.21 3.02 -13.62
N ASN A 503 -23.59 4.22 -13.18
CA ASN A 503 -24.92 4.76 -13.43
C ASN A 503 -24.83 5.81 -14.57
N PRO A 504 -25.22 5.47 -15.82
CA PRO A 504 -25.13 6.40 -16.94
C PRO A 504 -26.00 7.66 -16.82
N ALA A 505 -27.05 7.60 -16.01
CA ALA A 505 -27.94 8.74 -15.76
C ALA A 505 -27.38 9.74 -14.73
N HIS A 506 -26.23 9.42 -14.13
CA HIS A 506 -25.57 10.25 -13.14
C HIS A 506 -24.32 10.91 -13.74
N PRO A 507 -23.98 12.17 -13.40
CA PRO A 507 -22.79 12.85 -13.91
C PRO A 507 -21.50 12.05 -13.73
N TRP A 508 -21.30 11.47 -12.53
CA TRP A 508 -20.18 10.59 -12.25
C TRP A 508 -20.52 9.61 -11.10
N PHE A 509 -20.85 8.39 -11.41
CA PHE A 509 -21.13 7.33 -10.45
C PHE A 509 -20.53 6.03 -10.97
N VAL A 510 -19.36 5.67 -10.45
CA VAL A 510 -18.58 4.50 -10.86
C VAL A 510 -18.15 3.72 -9.62
N ALA A 511 -18.22 2.41 -9.71
CA ALA A 511 -17.73 1.57 -8.63
C ALA A 511 -17.08 0.30 -9.17
N ALA A 512 -15.98 -0.12 -8.53
CA ALA A 512 -15.15 -1.26 -8.92
C ALA A 512 -15.05 -2.31 -7.81
N GLN A 513 -15.06 -3.60 -8.20
CA GLN A 513 -14.87 -4.71 -7.27
C GLN A 513 -13.41 -4.86 -6.85
N PHE A 514 -12.49 -4.48 -7.71
CA PHE A 514 -11.05 -4.45 -7.44
C PHE A 514 -10.63 -3.20 -6.64
N HIS A 515 -9.36 -3.15 -6.27
CA HIS A 515 -8.73 -2.11 -5.46
C HIS A 515 -7.78 -1.24 -6.30
N PRO A 516 -8.30 -0.19 -6.99
CA PRO A 516 -7.47 0.67 -7.84
C PRO A 516 -6.43 1.48 -7.07
N GLU A 517 -6.61 1.65 -5.76
CA GLU A 517 -5.68 2.36 -4.89
C GLU A 517 -4.29 1.71 -4.83
N PHE A 518 -4.20 0.38 -5.01
CA PHE A 518 -2.93 -0.34 -4.91
C PHE A 518 -1.99 -0.09 -6.09
N THR A 519 -2.50 0.40 -7.21
CA THR A 519 -1.70 0.66 -8.41
C THR A 519 -1.46 2.15 -8.68
N SER A 520 -2.00 3.03 -7.82
CA SER A 520 -1.81 4.47 -7.94
C SER A 520 -0.41 4.92 -7.54
N THR A 521 0.22 5.77 -8.36
CA THR A 521 1.54 6.36 -8.08
C THR A 521 1.49 7.90 -8.19
N PRO A 522 2.39 8.64 -7.51
CA PRO A 522 2.40 10.09 -7.60
C PRO A 522 2.78 10.60 -9.00
N ARG A 523 3.58 9.83 -9.73
CA ARG A 523 4.05 10.19 -11.08
C ARG A 523 2.97 9.99 -12.14
N ASP A 524 2.13 8.96 -12.03
CA ASP A 524 1.16 8.58 -13.06
C ASP A 524 -0.30 8.83 -12.64
N GLY A 525 -0.58 8.81 -11.32
CA GLY A 525 -1.95 8.78 -10.81
C GLY A 525 -2.61 7.41 -11.02
N HIS A 526 -3.94 7.38 -10.99
CA HIS A 526 -4.73 6.21 -11.39
C HIS A 526 -6.00 6.70 -12.11
N PRO A 527 -6.41 6.10 -13.25
CA PRO A 527 -7.50 6.60 -14.08
C PRO A 527 -8.81 6.85 -13.35
N LEU A 528 -9.28 5.91 -12.51
CA LEU A 528 -10.52 6.05 -11.75
C LEU A 528 -10.44 7.19 -10.73
N PHE A 529 -9.35 7.29 -9.97
CA PHE A 529 -9.19 8.35 -9.00
C PHE A 529 -9.03 9.72 -9.66
N THR A 530 -8.26 9.79 -10.76
CA THR A 530 -8.07 11.04 -11.53
C THR A 530 -9.40 11.54 -12.07
N GLY A 531 -10.22 10.66 -12.66
CA GLY A 531 -11.55 11.01 -13.14
C GLY A 531 -12.51 11.40 -12.03
N PHE A 532 -12.42 10.73 -10.87
CA PHE A 532 -13.26 11.02 -9.71
C PHE A 532 -12.97 12.41 -9.12
N VAL A 533 -11.69 12.75 -8.91
CA VAL A 533 -11.29 14.08 -8.38
C VAL A 533 -11.63 15.18 -9.39
N LYS A 534 -11.47 14.92 -10.70
CA LYS A 534 -11.91 15.85 -11.74
C LYS A 534 -13.42 16.12 -11.64
N ALA A 535 -14.22 15.07 -11.48
CA ALA A 535 -15.67 15.22 -11.33
C ALA A 535 -16.06 15.98 -10.06
N ALA A 536 -15.31 15.81 -8.97
CA ALA A 536 -15.50 16.56 -7.72
C ALA A 536 -15.24 18.07 -7.93
N ASP A 537 -14.17 18.43 -8.65
CA ASP A 537 -13.84 19.82 -9.00
C ASP A 537 -14.93 20.46 -9.90
N GLU A 538 -15.40 19.72 -10.89
CA GLU A 538 -16.50 20.15 -11.77
C GLU A 538 -17.81 20.33 -10.99
N TYR A 539 -18.12 19.45 -10.06
CA TYR A 539 -19.31 19.54 -9.20
C TYR A 539 -19.26 20.76 -8.29
N GLN A 540 -18.12 20.99 -7.63
CA GLN A 540 -17.92 22.15 -6.74
C GLN A 540 -18.10 23.46 -7.51
N ARG A 541 -17.43 23.63 -8.65
CA ARG A 541 -17.56 24.86 -9.49
C ARG A 541 -19.00 25.07 -9.95
N GLY A 542 -19.71 24.01 -10.34
CA GLY A 542 -21.11 24.12 -10.73
C GLY A 542 -22.07 24.45 -9.60
N THR A 543 -21.67 24.24 -8.32
CA THR A 543 -22.43 24.65 -7.14
C THR A 543 -22.13 26.07 -6.71
N GLU A 544 -20.91 26.58 -6.92
CA GLU A 544 -20.52 27.97 -6.62
C GLU A 544 -21.13 28.99 -7.62
N GLU A 545 -21.44 28.56 -8.86
CA GLU A 545 -22.07 29.40 -9.88
C GLU A 545 -23.61 29.54 -9.73
N LYS A 546 -24.22 28.78 -8.81
CA LYS A 546 -25.67 28.84 -8.52
C LYS A 546 -25.96 29.61 -7.25
#